data_ba66c41abc2e3367166a731fff15bb91
#
_entry.id   ba66c41abc2e3367166a731fff15bb91
#
_cell.length_a   1.000
_cell.length_b   1.000
_cell.length_c   1.000
_cell.angle_alpha   90.00
_cell.angle_beta   90.00
_cell.angle_gamma   90.00
#
_symmetry.space_group_name_H-M   'P 1'
#
loop_
_entity.id
_entity.type
_entity.pdbx_description
1 polymer ?
#
loop_
_entity_poly.entity_id
_entity_poly.type
_entity_poly.pdbx_seq_one_letter_code
_entity_poly.pdbx_strand_id
1 'polypeptide(L)'
;MGNSSVLDDVFENFVNSAKQFKDREVLRHDYIPEKLPHREDQIRLLGVTVAPVLRDSRCSNIFIYGKTGTGKTAVTKYVLSHLESKAKEYGAQVKFCYINCRMTGSEYRVFAALSQSVGLSIPFTGLSVGEVFDRFRSGLDQSRIIFIIVLDEVDALIKEHGDAFMYELTRINETLTKSKVAIIGISNDLRLKEFLDPRVFSSLSEEELVFRPYDAGELRNILLERSKLSFQDGVLTDSALSICSALAAAEHGDARRALDLLRVAGEVAERLGAKTITEEHVRQAEKHIEHNRVVEALNNLTLHSKLVLLSVYHLNKPSATTGEIYDIYNELCGEMGSGLLTQRRLGTLVNELDSMGLVNAKVVSMGRYGRTKKIRLEISRSLIRDVFGGDNRFSQLIEYSPQAAHKKVGGTA
;
A
#
# COMPACT_ATOMS: atom_id res chain seq x y z
N MET A 1 31.58 27.12 16.38
CA MET A 1 31.84 27.34 14.93
C MET A 1 31.85 26.04 14.10
N GLY A 2 31.08 24.99 14.41
CA GLY A 2 31.26 23.68 13.77
C GLY A 2 30.14 23.17 12.88
N ASN A 3 28.89 23.48 13.18
CA ASN A 3 27.77 22.82 12.46
C ASN A 3 27.24 23.60 11.26
N SER A 4 27.41 24.92 11.21
CA SER A 4 26.97 25.75 10.07
C SER A 4 27.82 25.49 8.83
N SER A 5 29.15 25.39 8.96
CA SER A 5 30.05 25.19 7.82
C SER A 5 29.87 23.79 7.15
N VAL A 6 29.53 22.76 7.92
CA VAL A 6 29.29 21.42 7.39
C VAL A 6 28.01 21.36 6.55
N LEU A 7 26.97 22.07 6.97
CA LEU A 7 25.72 22.16 6.21
C LEU A 7 25.89 23.01 4.94
N ASP A 8 26.63 24.10 5.03
CA ASP A 8 26.92 24.96 3.88
C ASP A 8 27.71 24.18 2.82
N ASP A 9 28.74 23.43 3.21
CA ASP A 9 29.50 22.55 2.32
C ASP A 9 28.62 21.48 1.66
N VAL A 10 27.69 20.89 2.42
CA VAL A 10 26.76 19.87 1.88
C VAL A 10 25.82 20.49 0.85
N PHE A 11 25.27 21.67 1.14
CA PHE A 11 24.36 22.37 0.22
C PHE A 11 25.07 22.87 -1.03
N GLU A 12 26.27 23.44 -0.91
CA GLU A 12 27.08 23.87 -2.04
C GLU A 12 27.47 22.69 -2.92
N ASN A 13 27.93 21.58 -2.34
CA ASN A 13 28.24 20.36 -3.08
C ASN A 13 27.01 19.80 -3.82
N PHE A 14 25.83 19.84 -3.21
CA PHE A 14 24.59 19.40 -3.87
C PHE A 14 24.21 20.33 -5.03
N VAL A 15 24.29 21.64 -4.85
CA VAL A 15 23.96 22.62 -5.90
C VAL A 15 24.94 22.54 -7.07
N ASN A 16 26.23 22.27 -6.80
CA ASN A 16 27.27 22.17 -7.79
C ASN A 16 27.40 20.77 -8.43
N SER A 17 26.69 19.76 -7.89
CA SER A 17 26.70 18.40 -8.45
C SER A 17 25.96 18.34 -9.79
N ALA A 18 26.28 17.34 -10.60
CA ALA A 18 25.61 17.10 -11.88
C ALA A 18 24.11 16.87 -11.66
N LYS A 19 23.27 17.71 -12.22
CA LYS A 19 21.82 17.59 -12.11
C LYS A 19 21.32 16.39 -12.90
N GLN A 20 20.88 15.35 -12.21
CA GLN A 20 20.35 14.12 -12.82
C GLN A 20 18.92 14.30 -13.33
N PHE A 21 18.10 15.02 -12.59
CA PHE A 21 16.67 15.15 -12.86
C PHE A 21 16.32 16.44 -13.61
N LYS A 22 15.42 16.32 -14.59
CA LYS A 22 14.62 17.42 -15.12
C LYS A 22 13.45 17.70 -14.16
N ASP A 23 12.69 16.64 -13.87
CA ASP A 23 11.53 16.65 -12.96
C ASP A 23 11.43 15.33 -12.19
N ARG A 24 11.57 15.39 -10.86
CA ARG A 24 11.48 14.20 -9.98
C ARG A 24 10.04 13.74 -9.75
N GLU A 25 9.09 14.69 -9.82
CA GLU A 25 7.68 14.41 -9.52
C GLU A 25 7.08 13.42 -10.52
N VAL A 26 7.59 13.39 -11.74
CA VAL A 26 7.17 12.43 -12.77
C VAL A 26 7.35 10.96 -12.36
N LEU A 27 8.32 10.66 -11.48
CA LEU A 27 8.55 9.29 -11.00
C LEU A 27 7.74 8.93 -9.75
N ARG A 28 7.00 9.88 -9.17
CA ARG A 28 6.14 9.60 -8.03
C ARG A 28 4.91 8.79 -8.45
N HIS A 29 4.37 8.05 -7.50
CA HIS A 29 3.23 7.14 -7.70
C HIS A 29 1.89 7.86 -7.92
N ASP A 30 1.78 9.12 -7.53
CA ASP A 30 0.59 9.98 -7.68
C ASP A 30 0.55 10.75 -9.01
N TYR A 31 1.68 10.80 -9.73
CA TYR A 31 1.72 11.40 -11.05
C TYR A 31 0.95 10.55 -12.08
N ILE A 32 0.00 11.16 -12.77
CA ILE A 32 -0.78 10.53 -13.83
C ILE A 32 -0.21 10.99 -15.19
N PRO A 33 0.38 10.08 -15.99
CA PRO A 33 0.93 10.42 -17.28
C PRO A 33 -0.16 10.60 -18.34
N GLU A 34 0.18 11.31 -19.41
CA GLU A 34 -0.68 11.44 -20.58
C GLU A 34 -0.85 10.11 -21.35
N LYS A 35 0.10 9.19 -21.20
CA LYS A 35 0.07 7.86 -21.84
C LYS A 35 0.24 6.77 -20.80
N LEU A 36 -0.56 5.73 -20.89
CA LEU A 36 -0.54 4.55 -20.04
C LEU A 36 -0.26 3.31 -20.90
N PRO A 37 1.00 3.07 -21.27
CA PRO A 37 1.35 1.95 -22.14
C PRO A 37 0.93 0.60 -21.52
N HIS A 38 0.56 -0.35 -22.39
CA HIS A 38 0.10 -1.69 -22.04
C HIS A 38 -1.23 -1.73 -21.25
N ARG A 39 -2.01 -0.65 -21.32
CA ARG A 39 -3.37 -0.56 -20.74
C ARG A 39 -4.41 -0.06 -21.75
N GLU A 40 -4.09 -0.10 -23.03
CA GLU A 40 -4.96 0.36 -24.12
C GLU A 40 -6.31 -0.37 -24.13
N ASP A 41 -6.30 -1.69 -23.89
CA ASP A 41 -7.53 -2.50 -23.83
C ASP A 41 -8.38 -2.13 -22.62
N GLN A 42 -7.76 -1.93 -21.45
CA GLN A 42 -8.46 -1.52 -20.24
C GLN A 42 -9.04 -0.11 -20.38
N ILE A 43 -8.28 0.81 -20.97
CA ILE A 43 -8.73 2.18 -21.28
C ILE A 43 -9.93 2.13 -22.24
N ARG A 44 -9.84 1.33 -23.30
CA ARG A 44 -10.90 1.18 -24.27
C ARG A 44 -12.16 0.60 -23.63
N LEU A 45 -12.05 -0.51 -22.89
CA LEU A 45 -13.19 -1.16 -22.26
C LEU A 45 -13.87 -0.22 -21.27
N LEU A 46 -13.10 0.38 -20.34
CA LEU A 46 -13.64 1.33 -19.39
C LEU A 46 -14.28 2.53 -20.10
N GLY A 47 -13.63 3.06 -21.14
CA GLY A 47 -14.14 4.18 -21.94
C GLY A 47 -15.47 3.85 -22.61
N VAL A 48 -15.59 2.67 -23.23
CA VAL A 48 -16.84 2.22 -23.87
C VAL A 48 -17.96 2.05 -22.84
N THR A 49 -17.65 1.48 -21.68
CA THR A 49 -18.62 1.24 -20.61
C THR A 49 -19.16 2.54 -20.02
N VAL A 50 -18.32 3.58 -19.86
CA VAL A 50 -18.76 4.87 -19.31
C VAL A 50 -19.31 5.85 -20.36
N ALA A 51 -19.05 5.63 -21.65
CA ALA A 51 -19.48 6.53 -22.73
C ALA A 51 -20.99 6.81 -22.80
N PRO A 52 -21.92 5.90 -22.41
CA PRO A 52 -23.36 6.18 -22.46
C PRO A 52 -23.77 7.43 -21.68
N VAL A 53 -23.00 7.84 -20.65
CA VAL A 53 -23.32 9.03 -19.85
C VAL A 53 -23.28 10.33 -20.67
N LEU A 54 -22.53 10.36 -21.79
CA LEU A 54 -22.52 11.49 -22.72
C LEU A 54 -23.82 11.67 -23.49
N ARG A 55 -24.72 10.68 -23.41
CA ARG A 55 -26.08 10.70 -23.99
C ARG A 55 -27.16 10.61 -22.91
N ASP A 56 -26.89 11.12 -21.72
CA ASP A 56 -27.80 11.10 -20.56
C ASP A 56 -28.30 9.71 -20.16
N SER A 57 -27.55 8.65 -20.53
CA SER A 57 -27.86 7.28 -20.17
C SER A 57 -26.90 6.79 -19.08
N ARG A 58 -27.45 6.09 -18.06
CA ARG A 58 -26.63 5.45 -17.04
C ARG A 58 -25.70 4.42 -17.69
N CYS A 59 -24.43 4.40 -17.30
CA CYS A 59 -23.51 3.32 -17.65
C CYS A 59 -23.65 2.15 -16.64
N SER A 60 -23.16 0.97 -17.02
CA SER A 60 -23.08 -0.19 -16.13
C SER A 60 -22.17 0.07 -14.94
N ASN A 61 -22.43 -0.61 -13.84
CA ASN A 61 -21.49 -0.70 -12.74
C ASN A 61 -20.28 -1.52 -13.17
N ILE A 62 -19.10 -1.14 -12.68
CA ILE A 62 -17.83 -1.76 -13.09
C ILE A 62 -17.08 -2.19 -11.85
N PHE A 63 -16.64 -3.45 -11.84
CA PHE A 63 -15.74 -3.95 -10.82
C PHE A 63 -14.34 -4.16 -11.40
N ILE A 64 -13.37 -3.38 -10.90
CA ILE A 64 -11.97 -3.38 -11.33
C ILE A 64 -11.14 -4.06 -10.27
N TYR A 65 -10.41 -5.12 -10.63
CA TYR A 65 -9.56 -5.82 -9.69
C TYR A 65 -8.22 -6.27 -10.28
N GLY A 66 -7.26 -6.46 -9.40
CA GLY A 66 -5.90 -6.84 -9.74
C GLY A 66 -4.94 -6.47 -8.62
N LYS A 67 -3.73 -6.98 -8.66
CA LYS A 67 -2.70 -6.69 -7.65
C LYS A 67 -2.38 -5.20 -7.57
N THR A 68 -1.73 -4.79 -6.47
CA THR A 68 -1.20 -3.42 -6.31
C THR A 68 -0.24 -3.07 -7.45
N GLY A 69 -0.18 -1.79 -7.83
CA GLY A 69 0.76 -1.29 -8.84
C GLY A 69 0.47 -1.68 -10.29
N THR A 70 -0.68 -2.33 -10.59
CA THR A 70 -1.06 -2.75 -11.95
C THR A 70 -1.74 -1.65 -12.79
N GLY A 71 -1.88 -0.43 -12.26
CA GLY A 71 -2.40 0.72 -13.00
C GLY A 71 -3.91 0.95 -12.90
N LYS A 72 -4.67 0.22 -12.06
CA LYS A 72 -6.13 0.36 -11.90
C LYS A 72 -6.57 1.81 -11.67
N THR A 73 -6.07 2.41 -10.61
CA THR A 73 -6.37 3.80 -10.22
C THR A 73 -5.97 4.80 -11.31
N ALA A 74 -4.80 4.59 -11.93
CA ALA A 74 -4.29 5.49 -12.97
C ALA A 74 -5.18 5.46 -14.22
N VAL A 75 -5.56 4.27 -14.70
CA VAL A 75 -6.47 4.11 -15.84
C VAL A 75 -7.84 4.71 -15.53
N THR A 76 -8.39 4.44 -14.35
CA THR A 76 -9.70 4.98 -13.96
C THR A 76 -9.68 6.52 -13.95
N LYS A 77 -8.69 7.13 -13.31
CA LYS A 77 -8.56 8.59 -13.28
C LYS A 77 -8.33 9.17 -14.69
N TYR A 78 -7.51 8.52 -15.50
CA TYR A 78 -7.25 8.94 -16.88
C TYR A 78 -8.53 8.94 -17.71
N VAL A 79 -9.30 7.86 -17.71
CA VAL A 79 -10.55 7.76 -18.48
C VAL A 79 -11.58 8.76 -17.99
N LEU A 80 -11.74 8.92 -16.66
CA LEU A 80 -12.72 9.85 -16.10
C LEU A 80 -12.37 11.31 -16.37
N SER A 81 -11.09 11.70 -16.37
CA SER A 81 -10.67 13.06 -16.73
C SER A 81 -10.99 13.39 -18.18
N HIS A 82 -10.80 12.43 -19.09
CA HIS A 82 -11.18 12.58 -20.49
C HIS A 82 -12.70 12.62 -20.67
N LEU A 83 -13.43 11.78 -19.92
CA LEU A 83 -14.89 11.79 -19.92
C LEU A 83 -15.44 13.12 -19.42
N GLU A 84 -14.86 13.69 -18.37
CA GLU A 84 -15.26 15.00 -17.82
C GLU A 84 -15.07 16.12 -18.86
N SER A 85 -13.94 16.12 -19.55
CA SER A 85 -13.68 17.09 -20.62
C SER A 85 -14.71 16.96 -21.75
N LYS A 86 -15.03 15.74 -22.18
CA LYS A 86 -16.04 15.47 -23.20
C LYS A 86 -17.46 15.77 -22.72
N ALA A 87 -17.79 15.47 -21.47
CA ALA A 87 -19.09 15.81 -20.89
C ALA A 87 -19.34 17.33 -20.92
N LYS A 88 -18.33 18.14 -20.59
CA LYS A 88 -18.40 19.60 -20.74
C LYS A 88 -18.60 20.04 -22.19
N GLU A 89 -17.90 19.42 -23.13
CA GLU A 89 -18.00 19.72 -24.56
C GLU A 89 -19.41 19.43 -25.11
N TYR A 90 -20.02 18.31 -24.70
CA TYR A 90 -21.35 17.87 -25.15
C TYR A 90 -22.49 18.37 -24.28
N GLY A 91 -22.23 19.08 -23.20
CA GLY A 91 -23.24 19.60 -22.26
C GLY A 91 -23.90 18.52 -21.39
N ALA A 92 -23.32 17.33 -21.29
CA ALA A 92 -23.86 16.25 -20.46
C ALA A 92 -23.73 16.56 -18.98
N GLN A 93 -24.82 16.32 -18.23
CA GLN A 93 -24.88 16.59 -16.78
C GLN A 93 -24.31 15.41 -15.99
N VAL A 94 -22.98 15.31 -15.96
CA VAL A 94 -22.24 14.22 -15.27
C VAL A 94 -21.38 14.78 -14.16
N LYS A 95 -21.35 14.08 -13.03
CA LYS A 95 -20.49 14.39 -11.90
C LYS A 95 -19.78 13.14 -11.40
N PHE A 96 -18.56 13.31 -10.92
CA PHE A 96 -17.73 12.21 -10.42
C PHE A 96 -17.38 12.44 -8.96
N CYS A 97 -17.37 11.38 -8.17
CA CYS A 97 -16.83 11.39 -6.82
C CYS A 97 -15.85 10.22 -6.66
N TYR A 98 -14.58 10.55 -6.40
CA TYR A 98 -13.53 9.57 -6.14
C TYR A 98 -13.28 9.49 -4.64
N ILE A 99 -13.38 8.29 -4.07
CA ILE A 99 -13.16 8.02 -2.66
C ILE A 99 -12.17 6.87 -2.53
N ASN A 100 -11.07 7.08 -1.79
CA ASN A 100 -10.22 5.98 -1.32
C ASN A 100 -10.81 5.45 -0.01
N CYS A 101 -11.37 4.25 -0.05
CA CYS A 101 -12.10 3.65 1.07
C CYS A 101 -11.18 3.35 2.26
N ARG A 102 -9.91 2.99 2.00
CA ARG A 102 -8.93 2.74 3.06
C ARG A 102 -8.58 4.00 3.85
N MET A 103 -8.43 5.13 3.17
CA MET A 103 -8.15 6.42 3.83
C MET A 103 -9.37 6.95 4.56
N THR A 104 -10.55 6.74 4.00
CA THR A 104 -11.81 7.19 4.58
C THR A 104 -12.17 6.41 5.85
N GLY A 105 -11.94 5.10 5.87
CA GLY A 105 -11.95 4.24 7.05
C GLY A 105 -13.34 3.99 7.69
N SER A 106 -14.43 4.54 7.16
CA SER A 106 -15.78 4.24 7.66
C SER A 106 -16.89 4.57 6.65
N GLU A 107 -18.00 3.83 6.73
CA GLU A 107 -19.18 4.04 5.90
C GLU A 107 -19.76 5.45 6.05
N TYR A 108 -19.83 5.96 7.29
CA TYR A 108 -20.26 7.32 7.58
C TYR A 108 -19.49 8.35 6.76
N ARG A 109 -18.16 8.27 6.77
CA ARG A 109 -17.30 9.21 6.04
C ARG A 109 -17.43 9.05 4.53
N VAL A 110 -17.68 7.83 4.03
CA VAL A 110 -17.96 7.60 2.60
C VAL A 110 -19.23 8.36 2.21
N PHE A 111 -20.34 8.16 2.92
CA PHE A 111 -21.59 8.87 2.62
C PHE A 111 -21.50 10.37 2.86
N ALA A 112 -20.74 10.83 3.85
CA ALA A 112 -20.48 12.25 4.06
C ALA A 112 -19.71 12.88 2.88
N ALA A 113 -18.69 12.19 2.35
CA ALA A 113 -17.95 12.64 1.17
C ALA A 113 -18.82 12.67 -0.09
N LEU A 114 -19.65 11.65 -0.29
CA LEU A 114 -20.64 11.62 -1.37
C LEU A 114 -21.64 12.79 -1.24
N SER A 115 -22.14 13.05 -0.03
CA SER A 115 -23.04 14.18 0.25
C SER A 115 -22.39 15.53 -0.07
N GLN A 116 -21.14 15.71 0.38
CA GLN A 116 -20.37 16.92 0.08
C GLN A 116 -20.17 17.13 -1.42
N SER A 117 -19.98 16.06 -2.17
CA SER A 117 -19.81 16.13 -3.62
C SER A 117 -21.06 16.63 -4.35
N VAL A 118 -22.25 16.45 -3.77
CA VAL A 118 -23.53 16.99 -4.30
C VAL A 118 -23.95 18.31 -3.62
N GLY A 119 -23.04 18.93 -2.85
CA GLY A 119 -23.26 20.25 -2.24
C GLY A 119 -23.95 20.23 -0.88
N LEU A 120 -24.07 19.06 -0.24
CA LEU A 120 -24.65 18.93 1.08
C LEU A 120 -23.55 18.94 2.16
N SER A 121 -23.77 19.71 3.23
CA SER A 121 -22.90 19.67 4.40
C SER A 121 -23.43 18.66 5.41
N ILE A 122 -22.59 17.68 5.76
CA ILE A 122 -22.90 16.67 6.79
C ILE A 122 -22.01 16.94 8.00
N PRO A 123 -22.56 16.99 9.23
CA PRO A 123 -21.74 17.14 10.43
C PRO A 123 -20.82 15.92 10.62
N PHE A 124 -19.71 16.11 11.35
CA PHE A 124 -18.74 15.02 11.59
C PHE A 124 -19.30 13.87 12.44
N THR A 125 -20.29 14.14 13.28
CA THR A 125 -20.91 13.19 14.21
C THR A 125 -22.37 13.57 14.47
N GLY A 126 -23.13 12.65 15.06
CA GLY A 126 -24.49 12.92 15.54
C GLY A 126 -25.63 12.41 14.65
N LEU A 127 -25.31 11.93 13.45
CA LEU A 127 -26.28 11.28 12.57
C LEU A 127 -25.97 9.78 12.45
N SER A 128 -27.00 8.98 12.23
CA SER A 128 -26.80 7.58 11.85
C SER A 128 -26.32 7.46 10.40
N VAL A 129 -25.66 6.35 10.07
CA VAL A 129 -25.20 6.07 8.69
C VAL A 129 -26.37 6.12 7.72
N GLY A 130 -27.50 5.52 8.08
CA GLY A 130 -28.73 5.55 7.27
C GLY A 130 -29.27 6.95 7.03
N GLU A 131 -29.23 7.83 8.05
CA GLU A 131 -29.68 9.22 7.88
C GLU A 131 -28.77 10.01 6.94
N VAL A 132 -27.45 9.79 7.00
CA VAL A 132 -26.50 10.41 6.06
C VAL A 132 -26.75 9.91 4.64
N PHE A 133 -26.99 8.60 4.47
CA PHE A 133 -27.36 8.02 3.18
C PHE A 133 -28.64 8.61 2.61
N ASP A 134 -29.70 8.74 3.43
CA ASP A 134 -30.97 9.32 3.00
C ASP A 134 -30.85 10.80 2.58
N ARG A 135 -30.04 11.57 3.29
CA ARG A 135 -29.73 12.97 2.91
C ARG A 135 -28.95 13.01 1.58
N PHE A 136 -27.95 12.15 1.43
CA PHE A 136 -27.21 12.02 0.16
C PHE A 136 -28.16 11.71 -0.98
N ARG A 137 -28.96 10.64 -0.86
CA ARG A 137 -29.92 10.20 -1.86
C ARG A 137 -30.89 11.32 -2.27
N SER A 138 -31.46 12.01 -1.29
CA SER A 138 -32.41 13.10 -1.53
C SER A 138 -31.77 14.29 -2.24
N GLY A 139 -30.59 14.69 -1.81
CA GLY A 139 -29.85 15.79 -2.44
C GLY A 139 -29.36 15.44 -3.85
N LEU A 140 -28.93 14.20 -4.05
CA LEU A 140 -28.55 13.71 -5.37
C LEU A 140 -29.73 13.74 -6.34
N ASP A 141 -30.92 13.26 -5.92
CA ASP A 141 -32.07 13.22 -6.82
C ASP A 141 -32.57 14.63 -7.23
N GLN A 142 -32.36 15.63 -6.36
CA GLN A 142 -32.66 17.03 -6.68
C GLN A 142 -31.69 17.61 -7.74
N SER A 143 -30.48 17.09 -7.83
CA SER A 143 -29.43 17.61 -8.73
C SER A 143 -29.65 17.28 -10.20
N ARG A 144 -30.44 16.26 -10.53
CA ARG A 144 -30.77 15.82 -11.91
C ARG A 144 -29.54 15.51 -12.76
N ILE A 145 -28.60 14.76 -12.20
CA ILE A 145 -27.33 14.42 -12.83
C ILE A 145 -27.15 12.92 -12.96
N ILE A 146 -26.22 12.52 -13.81
CA ILE A 146 -25.62 11.19 -13.75
C ILE A 146 -24.40 11.27 -12.84
N PHE A 147 -24.40 10.48 -11.79
CA PHE A 147 -23.37 10.51 -10.76
C PHE A 147 -22.54 9.23 -10.78
N ILE A 148 -21.25 9.34 -11.07
CA ILE A 148 -20.33 8.19 -11.08
C ILE A 148 -19.54 8.20 -9.76
N ILE A 149 -19.73 7.16 -8.97
CA ILE A 149 -19.06 6.94 -7.69
C ILE A 149 -17.88 6.01 -7.94
N VAL A 150 -16.66 6.46 -7.63
CA VAL A 150 -15.45 5.63 -7.68
C VAL A 150 -15.04 5.31 -6.25
N LEU A 151 -15.08 4.02 -5.91
CA LEU A 151 -14.67 3.48 -4.61
C LEU A 151 -13.35 2.72 -4.79
N ASP A 152 -12.24 3.40 -4.53
CA ASP A 152 -10.90 2.78 -4.63
C ASP A 152 -10.51 2.12 -3.30
N GLU A 153 -9.84 0.97 -3.39
CA GLU A 153 -9.49 0.09 -2.25
C GLU A 153 -10.73 -0.29 -1.41
N VAL A 154 -11.83 -0.59 -2.09
CA VAL A 154 -13.11 -0.93 -1.46
C VAL A 154 -13.03 -2.18 -0.57
N ASP A 155 -12.09 -3.08 -0.88
CA ASP A 155 -11.79 -4.27 -0.09
C ASP A 155 -11.38 -3.94 1.36
N ALA A 156 -10.74 -2.82 1.60
CA ALA A 156 -10.35 -2.40 2.94
C ALA A 156 -11.59 -2.14 3.83
N LEU A 157 -12.56 -1.40 3.29
CA LEU A 157 -13.79 -1.05 4.03
C LEU A 157 -14.71 -2.27 4.21
N ILE A 158 -14.87 -3.10 3.18
CA ILE A 158 -15.73 -4.29 3.23
C ILE A 158 -15.20 -5.30 4.25
N LYS A 159 -13.89 -5.52 4.33
CA LYS A 159 -13.30 -6.43 5.31
C LYS A 159 -13.47 -5.98 6.76
N GLU A 160 -13.52 -4.67 6.99
CA GLU A 160 -13.63 -4.11 8.33
C GLU A 160 -15.09 -3.95 8.79
N HIS A 161 -15.97 -3.52 7.89
CA HIS A 161 -17.35 -3.12 8.22
C HIS A 161 -18.44 -3.99 7.57
N GLY A 162 -18.05 -4.92 6.68
CA GLY A 162 -19.01 -5.66 5.87
C GLY A 162 -19.43 -4.92 4.61
N ASP A 163 -20.45 -5.42 3.93
CA ASP A 163 -20.88 -4.94 2.61
C ASP A 163 -22.24 -4.20 2.62
N ALA A 164 -22.79 -3.89 3.79
CA ALA A 164 -24.09 -3.23 3.93
C ALA A 164 -24.16 -1.90 3.16
N PHE A 165 -23.10 -1.08 3.23
CA PHE A 165 -23.04 0.19 2.50
C PHE A 165 -23.02 -0.02 0.97
N MET A 166 -22.43 -1.10 0.49
CA MET A 166 -22.43 -1.45 -0.94
C MET A 166 -23.82 -1.90 -1.38
N TYR A 167 -24.55 -2.63 -0.52
CA TYR A 167 -25.92 -3.02 -0.78
C TYR A 167 -26.82 -1.78 -1.01
N GLU A 168 -26.72 -0.78 -0.14
CA GLU A 168 -27.45 0.48 -0.27
C GLU A 168 -27.08 1.23 -1.56
N LEU A 169 -25.78 1.35 -1.86
CA LEU A 169 -25.31 2.04 -3.05
C LEU A 169 -25.71 1.35 -4.36
N THR A 170 -25.62 0.02 -4.43
CA THR A 170 -25.96 -0.72 -5.66
C THR A 170 -27.44 -0.66 -5.99
N ARG A 171 -28.29 -0.45 -4.99
CA ARG A 171 -29.75 -0.35 -5.13
C ARG A 171 -30.29 1.08 -5.17
N ILE A 172 -29.44 2.08 -5.03
CA ILE A 172 -29.87 3.48 -4.93
C ILE A 172 -30.76 3.91 -6.11
N ASN A 173 -30.50 3.37 -7.31
CA ASN A 173 -31.28 3.68 -8.51
C ASN A 173 -32.75 3.21 -8.44
N GLU A 174 -33.09 2.26 -7.55
CA GLU A 174 -34.48 1.84 -7.33
C GLU A 174 -35.32 2.95 -6.72
N THR A 175 -34.67 3.91 -6.04
CA THR A 175 -35.31 4.99 -5.30
C THR A 175 -35.10 6.37 -5.92
N LEU A 176 -34.16 6.51 -6.85
CA LEU A 176 -33.92 7.76 -7.58
C LEU A 176 -34.94 7.93 -8.73
N THR A 177 -35.41 9.16 -8.93
CA THR A 177 -36.39 9.49 -9.96
C THR A 177 -35.85 10.42 -11.04
N LYS A 178 -34.88 11.27 -10.70
CA LYS A 178 -34.35 12.34 -11.57
C LYS A 178 -32.86 12.18 -11.87
N SER A 179 -32.12 11.62 -10.93
CA SER A 179 -30.70 11.34 -11.05
C SER A 179 -30.44 9.85 -11.29
N LYS A 180 -29.26 9.51 -11.76
CA LYS A 180 -28.82 8.13 -11.99
C LYS A 180 -27.43 7.95 -11.39
N VAL A 181 -27.15 6.77 -10.85
CA VAL A 181 -25.86 6.43 -10.24
C VAL A 181 -25.24 5.26 -10.98
N ALA A 182 -23.93 5.34 -11.24
CA ALA A 182 -23.10 4.22 -11.61
C ALA A 182 -21.92 4.10 -10.63
N ILE A 183 -21.46 2.89 -10.37
CA ILE A 183 -20.42 2.60 -9.40
C ILE A 183 -19.22 1.96 -10.11
N ILE A 184 -18.04 2.48 -9.82
CA ILE A 184 -16.76 1.87 -10.19
C ILE A 184 -16.09 1.43 -8.91
N GLY A 185 -16.13 0.12 -8.61
CA GLY A 185 -15.45 -0.47 -7.46
C GLY A 185 -14.05 -0.94 -7.86
N ILE A 186 -13.02 -0.53 -7.13
CA ILE A 186 -11.63 -0.94 -7.36
C ILE A 186 -11.13 -1.71 -6.15
N SER A 187 -10.61 -2.92 -6.38
CA SER A 187 -10.05 -3.78 -5.32
C SER A 187 -8.64 -4.26 -5.65
N ASN A 188 -7.83 -4.39 -4.61
CA ASN A 188 -6.52 -5.05 -4.65
C ASN A 188 -6.61 -6.54 -4.30
N ASP A 189 -7.75 -7.00 -3.78
CA ASP A 189 -7.97 -8.40 -3.40
C ASP A 189 -8.81 -9.14 -4.45
N LEU A 190 -8.20 -10.15 -5.08
CA LEU A 190 -8.87 -11.01 -6.06
C LEU A 190 -9.97 -11.90 -5.44
N ARG A 191 -9.95 -12.06 -4.11
CA ARG A 191 -10.93 -12.85 -3.37
C ARG A 191 -12.05 -12.02 -2.75
N LEU A 192 -12.11 -10.72 -3.06
CA LEU A 192 -13.13 -9.84 -2.46
C LEU A 192 -14.56 -10.37 -2.66
N LYS A 193 -14.82 -11.04 -3.80
CA LYS A 193 -16.10 -11.68 -4.08
C LYS A 193 -16.57 -12.70 -3.03
N GLU A 194 -15.62 -13.29 -2.27
CA GLU A 194 -15.93 -14.25 -1.21
C GLU A 194 -16.46 -13.56 0.07
N PHE A 195 -16.29 -12.26 0.19
CA PHE A 195 -16.72 -11.43 1.32
C PHE A 195 -17.97 -10.59 1.03
N LEU A 196 -18.48 -10.66 -0.21
CA LEU A 196 -19.66 -9.91 -0.64
C LEU A 196 -20.91 -10.82 -0.66
N ASP A 197 -22.05 -10.27 -0.28
CA ASP A 197 -23.34 -10.91 -0.59
C ASP A 197 -23.44 -11.10 -2.13
N PRO A 198 -23.85 -12.28 -2.60
CA PRO A 198 -23.99 -12.56 -4.03
C PRO A 198 -24.81 -11.52 -4.79
N ARG A 199 -25.82 -10.92 -4.15
CA ARG A 199 -26.67 -9.87 -4.75
C ARG A 199 -25.90 -8.57 -4.94
N VAL A 200 -25.07 -8.19 -3.95
CA VAL A 200 -24.20 -7.02 -4.02
C VAL A 200 -23.15 -7.21 -5.11
N PHE A 201 -22.51 -8.37 -5.13
CA PHE A 201 -21.51 -8.69 -6.15
C PHE A 201 -22.10 -8.67 -7.55
N SER A 202 -23.26 -9.31 -7.77
CA SER A 202 -23.93 -9.34 -9.07
C SER A 202 -24.31 -7.93 -9.56
N SER A 203 -24.73 -7.05 -8.66
CA SER A 203 -25.09 -5.66 -9.00
C SER A 203 -23.88 -4.76 -9.21
N LEU A 204 -22.75 -5.03 -8.54
CA LEU A 204 -21.50 -4.28 -8.69
C LEU A 204 -20.73 -4.71 -9.93
N SER A 205 -20.74 -6.00 -10.25
CA SER A 205 -19.97 -6.60 -11.35
C SER A 205 -20.80 -6.79 -12.64
N GLU A 206 -21.64 -5.80 -13.00
CA GLU A 206 -22.30 -5.78 -14.32
C GLU A 206 -21.24 -5.88 -15.44
N GLU A 207 -20.09 -5.23 -15.23
CA GLU A 207 -18.88 -5.37 -16.04
C GLU A 207 -17.66 -5.62 -15.14
N GLU A 208 -16.80 -6.57 -15.52
CA GLU A 208 -15.56 -6.86 -14.79
C GLU A 208 -14.33 -6.49 -15.61
N LEU A 209 -13.38 -5.81 -14.96
CA LEU A 209 -12.13 -5.40 -15.59
C LEU A 209 -10.93 -5.87 -14.76
N VAL A 210 -10.18 -6.83 -15.33
CA VAL A 210 -9.02 -7.43 -14.67
C VAL A 210 -7.73 -6.72 -15.09
N PHE A 211 -6.91 -6.36 -14.12
CA PHE A 211 -5.58 -5.81 -14.34
C PHE A 211 -4.53 -6.86 -13.98
N ARG A 212 -3.94 -7.48 -14.99
CA ARG A 212 -2.82 -8.39 -14.79
C ARG A 212 -1.55 -7.63 -14.37
N PRO A 213 -0.65 -8.26 -13.59
CA PRO A 213 0.68 -7.70 -13.32
C PRO A 213 1.41 -7.41 -14.63
N TYR A 214 2.28 -6.40 -14.60
CA TYR A 214 3.15 -6.11 -15.73
C TYR A 214 4.31 -7.12 -15.80
N ASP A 215 4.72 -7.48 -17.00
CA ASP A 215 5.97 -8.20 -17.20
C ASP A 215 7.17 -7.25 -17.27
N ALA A 216 8.39 -7.80 -17.33
CA ALA A 216 9.63 -7.00 -17.33
C ALA A 216 9.74 -6.10 -18.58
N GLY A 217 9.25 -6.54 -19.75
CA GLY A 217 9.26 -5.77 -20.97
C GLY A 217 8.29 -4.59 -20.91
N GLU A 218 7.10 -4.81 -20.36
CA GLU A 218 6.08 -3.78 -20.15
C GLU A 218 6.56 -2.74 -19.14
N LEU A 219 7.15 -3.17 -18.02
CA LEU A 219 7.74 -2.26 -17.02
C LEU A 219 8.89 -1.45 -17.62
N ARG A 220 9.74 -2.07 -18.45
CA ARG A 220 10.81 -1.36 -19.14
C ARG A 220 10.27 -0.23 -20.03
N ASN A 221 9.18 -0.48 -20.77
CA ASN A 221 8.56 0.53 -21.61
C ASN A 221 7.96 1.68 -20.77
N ILE A 222 7.29 1.35 -19.66
CA ILE A 222 6.75 2.34 -18.71
C ILE A 222 7.89 3.20 -18.14
N LEU A 223 8.98 2.59 -17.68
CA LEU A 223 10.13 3.28 -17.14
C LEU A 223 10.82 4.15 -18.18
N LEU A 224 10.93 3.68 -19.42
CA LEU A 224 11.51 4.43 -20.52
C LEU A 224 10.72 5.71 -20.82
N GLU A 225 9.39 5.65 -20.90
CA GLU A 225 8.56 6.84 -21.10
C GLU A 225 8.69 7.83 -19.93
N ARG A 226 8.70 7.34 -18.71
CA ARG A 226 8.86 8.17 -17.51
C ARG A 226 10.26 8.80 -17.42
N SER A 227 11.30 8.04 -17.78
CA SER A 227 12.68 8.52 -17.72
C SER A 227 12.96 9.69 -18.67
N LYS A 228 12.34 9.71 -19.86
CA LYS A 228 12.44 10.83 -20.80
C LYS A 228 11.96 12.16 -20.22
N LEU A 229 10.94 12.11 -19.36
CA LEU A 229 10.35 13.27 -18.71
C LEU A 229 11.11 13.65 -17.43
N SER A 230 11.66 12.66 -16.73
CA SER A 230 12.22 12.84 -15.39
C SER A 230 13.73 13.11 -15.36
N PHE A 231 14.52 12.55 -16.29
CA PHE A 231 15.98 12.66 -16.28
C PHE A 231 16.52 13.52 -17.41
N GLN A 232 17.75 14.03 -17.21
CA GLN A 232 18.52 14.67 -18.26
C GLN A 232 18.89 13.63 -19.34
N ASP A 233 19.07 14.09 -20.57
CA ASP A 233 19.37 13.22 -21.70
C ASP A 233 20.75 12.55 -21.52
N GLY A 234 20.80 11.24 -21.77
CA GLY A 234 22.02 10.44 -21.66
C GLY A 234 22.45 10.07 -20.22
N VAL A 235 21.70 10.47 -19.20
CA VAL A 235 22.01 10.16 -17.80
C VAL A 235 21.68 8.72 -17.44
N LEU A 236 20.60 8.16 -17.94
CA LEU A 236 20.15 6.82 -17.61
C LEU A 236 20.75 5.79 -18.59
N THR A 237 21.47 4.80 -18.07
CA THR A 237 21.97 3.69 -18.88
C THR A 237 20.89 2.64 -19.16
N ASP A 238 20.98 1.94 -20.28
CA ASP A 238 20.05 0.88 -20.64
C ASP A 238 20.10 -0.31 -19.66
N SER A 239 21.29 -0.59 -19.11
CA SER A 239 21.48 -1.61 -18.07
C SER A 239 20.73 -1.26 -16.78
N ALA A 240 20.75 0.01 -16.33
CA ALA A 240 19.99 0.45 -15.16
C ALA A 240 18.48 0.31 -15.38
N LEU A 241 18.00 0.69 -16.56
CA LEU A 241 16.59 0.53 -16.92
C LEU A 241 16.15 -0.94 -16.92
N SER A 242 17.00 -1.82 -17.50
CA SER A 242 16.73 -3.26 -17.60
C SER A 242 16.71 -3.93 -16.22
N ILE A 243 17.65 -3.60 -15.33
CA ILE A 243 17.66 -4.18 -13.98
C ILE A 243 16.49 -3.69 -13.13
N CYS A 244 16.12 -2.41 -13.22
CA CYS A 244 14.93 -1.88 -12.55
C CYS A 244 13.66 -2.65 -12.95
N SER A 245 13.47 -2.87 -14.25
CA SER A 245 12.29 -3.58 -14.75
C SER A 245 12.29 -5.06 -14.35
N ALA A 246 13.46 -5.72 -14.38
CA ALA A 246 13.58 -7.12 -13.98
C ALA A 246 13.30 -7.34 -12.49
N LEU A 247 13.86 -6.50 -11.61
CA LEU A 247 13.63 -6.55 -10.16
C LEU A 247 12.15 -6.33 -9.81
N ALA A 248 11.53 -5.31 -10.40
CA ALA A 248 10.11 -5.03 -10.14
C ALA A 248 9.17 -6.11 -10.70
N ALA A 249 9.52 -6.74 -11.83
CA ALA A 249 8.77 -7.87 -12.37
C ALA A 249 8.86 -9.10 -11.45
N ALA A 250 10.03 -9.38 -10.88
CA ALA A 250 10.22 -10.45 -9.90
C ALA A 250 9.41 -10.23 -8.61
N GLU A 251 9.20 -8.98 -8.21
CA GLU A 251 8.39 -8.57 -7.06
C GLU A 251 6.91 -8.33 -7.43
N HIS A 252 6.32 -9.17 -8.26
CA HIS A 252 4.89 -9.16 -8.62
C HIS A 252 4.46 -8.21 -9.75
N GLY A 253 5.36 -7.63 -10.53
CA GLY A 253 5.01 -6.78 -11.67
C GLY A 253 4.35 -5.45 -11.24
N ASP A 254 4.83 -4.84 -10.17
CA ASP A 254 4.35 -3.57 -9.62
C ASP A 254 5.08 -2.38 -10.26
N ALA A 255 4.35 -1.57 -11.05
CA ALA A 255 4.92 -0.38 -11.69
C ALA A 255 5.30 0.72 -10.68
N ARG A 256 4.63 0.82 -9.52
CA ARG A 256 5.00 1.78 -8.46
C ARG A 256 6.38 1.45 -7.91
N ARG A 257 6.64 0.15 -7.68
CA ARG A 257 7.94 -0.34 -7.22
C ARG A 257 9.04 -0.06 -8.24
N ALA A 258 8.76 -0.27 -9.54
CA ALA A 258 9.70 0.03 -10.61
C ALA A 258 10.07 1.52 -10.66
N LEU A 259 9.07 2.41 -10.58
CA LEU A 259 9.26 3.86 -10.58
C LEU A 259 10.02 4.34 -9.34
N ASP A 260 9.69 3.81 -8.16
CA ASP A 260 10.36 4.16 -6.90
C ASP A 260 11.82 3.73 -6.91
N LEU A 261 12.10 2.51 -7.40
CA LEU A 261 13.47 2.01 -7.55
C LEU A 261 14.30 2.89 -8.49
N LEU A 262 13.73 3.28 -9.63
CA LEU A 262 14.40 4.17 -10.59
C LEU A 262 14.63 5.58 -10.01
N ARG A 263 13.65 6.12 -9.27
CA ARG A 263 13.77 7.42 -8.59
C ARG A 263 14.89 7.41 -7.56
N VAL A 264 14.91 6.40 -6.68
CA VAL A 264 15.93 6.28 -5.63
C VAL A 264 17.31 6.01 -6.24
N ALA A 265 17.41 5.24 -7.34
CA ALA A 265 18.68 5.06 -8.06
C ALA A 265 19.22 6.38 -8.61
N GLY A 266 18.35 7.25 -9.13
CA GLY A 266 18.71 8.60 -9.54
C GLY A 266 19.20 9.46 -8.38
N GLU A 267 18.53 9.41 -7.23
CA GLU A 267 18.94 10.12 -6.01
C GLU A 267 20.28 9.62 -5.46
N VAL A 268 20.54 8.31 -5.51
CA VAL A 268 21.84 7.72 -5.13
C VAL A 268 22.94 8.22 -6.06
N ALA A 269 22.73 8.18 -7.38
CA ALA A 269 23.68 8.66 -8.36
C ALA A 269 24.00 10.15 -8.15
N GLU A 270 23.00 10.98 -7.87
CA GLU A 270 23.16 12.40 -7.60
C GLU A 270 23.98 12.69 -6.34
N ARG A 271 23.69 11.96 -5.24
CA ARG A 271 24.47 12.06 -3.99
C ARG A 271 25.94 11.64 -4.15
N LEU A 272 26.21 10.69 -5.04
CA LEU A 272 27.57 10.24 -5.36
C LEU A 272 28.28 11.12 -6.39
N GLY A 273 27.62 12.16 -6.92
CA GLY A 273 28.15 13.02 -7.97
C GLY A 273 28.40 12.27 -9.29
N ALA A 274 27.75 11.13 -9.51
CA ALA A 274 27.93 10.32 -10.71
C ALA A 274 27.34 11.04 -11.93
N LYS A 275 27.98 10.89 -13.10
CA LYS A 275 27.48 11.49 -14.36
C LYS A 275 26.32 10.70 -14.95
N THR A 276 26.25 9.41 -14.68
CA THR A 276 25.23 8.51 -15.22
C THR A 276 24.67 7.57 -14.15
N ILE A 277 23.41 7.19 -14.30
CA ILE A 277 22.74 6.20 -13.46
C ILE A 277 23.02 4.83 -14.05
N THR A 278 23.70 3.98 -13.29
CA THR A 278 24.14 2.64 -13.69
C THR A 278 23.42 1.55 -12.89
N GLU A 279 23.62 0.29 -13.27
CA GLU A 279 23.12 -0.87 -12.53
C GLU A 279 23.52 -0.85 -11.05
N GLU A 280 24.76 -0.43 -10.73
CA GLU A 280 25.24 -0.35 -9.35
C GLU A 280 24.39 0.59 -8.49
N HIS A 281 24.00 1.74 -9.03
CA HIS A 281 23.11 2.68 -8.33
C HIS A 281 21.72 2.08 -8.08
N VAL A 282 21.22 1.25 -9.01
CA VAL A 282 19.94 0.54 -8.84
C VAL A 282 20.03 -0.50 -7.72
N ARG A 283 21.11 -1.28 -7.67
CA ARG A 283 21.34 -2.26 -6.60
C ARG A 283 21.52 -1.61 -5.23
N GLN A 284 22.16 -0.45 -5.18
CA GLN A 284 22.25 0.34 -3.94
C GLN A 284 20.88 0.89 -3.54
N ALA A 285 20.09 1.37 -4.49
CA ALA A 285 18.74 1.83 -4.26
C ALA A 285 17.83 0.71 -3.72
N GLU A 286 17.90 -0.48 -4.29
CA GLU A 286 17.17 -1.67 -3.82
C GLU A 286 17.47 -1.95 -2.34
N LYS A 287 18.76 -2.06 -1.98
CA LYS A 287 19.19 -2.26 -0.59
C LYS A 287 18.71 -1.14 0.33
N HIS A 288 18.75 0.11 -0.12
CA HIS A 288 18.31 1.26 0.66
C HIS A 288 16.79 1.24 0.91
N ILE A 289 16.02 0.92 -0.11
CA ILE A 289 14.55 0.82 0.02
C ILE A 289 14.16 -0.35 0.94
N GLU A 290 14.80 -1.51 0.79
CA GLU A 290 14.56 -2.66 1.66
C GLU A 290 14.94 -2.36 3.11
N HIS A 291 16.10 -1.73 3.34
CA HIS A 291 16.52 -1.30 4.67
C HIS A 291 15.49 -0.36 5.29
N ASN A 292 15.07 0.69 4.59
CA ASN A 292 14.09 1.64 5.10
C ASN A 292 12.73 0.97 5.40
N ARG A 293 12.28 0.04 4.54
CA ARG A 293 11.05 -0.72 4.76
C ARG A 293 11.11 -1.55 6.04
N VAL A 294 12.23 -2.20 6.31
CA VAL A 294 12.42 -2.97 7.56
C VAL A 294 12.46 -2.05 8.76
N VAL A 295 13.17 -0.91 8.68
CA VAL A 295 13.22 0.11 9.75
C VAL A 295 11.81 0.63 10.07
N GLU A 296 11.03 0.95 9.05
CA GLU A 296 9.65 1.41 9.22
C GLU A 296 8.76 0.33 9.86
N ALA A 297 8.89 -0.92 9.39
CA ALA A 297 8.17 -2.05 10.00
C ALA A 297 8.51 -2.21 11.48
N LEU A 298 9.79 -2.15 11.85
CA LEU A 298 10.25 -2.25 13.24
C LEU A 298 9.69 -1.12 14.12
N ASN A 299 9.68 0.11 13.60
CA ASN A 299 9.16 1.27 14.34
C ASN A 299 7.66 1.14 14.62
N ASN A 300 6.90 0.62 13.66
CA ASN A 300 5.44 0.50 13.72
C ASN A 300 4.94 -0.75 14.47
N LEU A 301 5.83 -1.63 14.91
CA LEU A 301 5.45 -2.80 15.72
C LEU A 301 4.76 -2.38 17.02
N THR A 302 3.74 -3.14 17.41
CA THR A 302 3.12 -2.99 18.74
C THR A 302 4.12 -3.31 19.85
N LEU A 303 3.86 -2.83 21.08
CA LEU A 303 4.73 -3.09 22.23
C LEU A 303 5.07 -4.59 22.38
N HIS A 304 4.06 -5.43 22.38
CA HIS A 304 4.28 -6.87 22.57
C HIS A 304 4.97 -7.54 21.37
N SER A 305 4.74 -7.06 20.13
CA SER A 305 5.49 -7.55 18.95
C SER A 305 6.97 -7.18 19.03
N LYS A 306 7.31 -5.97 19.52
CA LYS A 306 8.69 -5.55 19.79
C LYS A 306 9.34 -6.45 20.85
N LEU A 307 8.64 -6.74 21.97
CA LEU A 307 9.14 -7.62 23.03
C LEU A 307 9.36 -9.06 22.55
N VAL A 308 8.45 -9.60 21.71
CA VAL A 308 8.62 -10.93 21.10
C VAL A 308 9.84 -10.95 20.18
N LEU A 309 10.02 -9.93 19.34
CA LEU A 309 11.18 -9.84 18.45
C LEU A 309 12.49 -9.73 19.23
N LEU A 310 12.52 -8.93 20.32
CA LEU A 310 13.66 -8.85 21.24
C LEU A 310 13.94 -10.17 21.93
N SER A 311 12.92 -10.96 22.26
CA SER A 311 13.12 -12.30 22.83
C SER A 311 13.84 -13.24 21.86
N VAL A 312 13.51 -13.16 20.54
CA VAL A 312 14.25 -13.90 19.51
C VAL A 312 15.67 -13.36 19.36
N TYR A 313 15.84 -12.03 19.43
CA TYR A 313 17.15 -11.38 19.39
C TYR A 313 18.06 -11.86 20.52
N HIS A 314 17.60 -11.94 21.76
CA HIS A 314 18.44 -12.33 22.92
C HIS A 314 18.83 -13.80 22.92
N LEU A 315 18.06 -14.71 22.31
CA LEU A 315 18.37 -16.13 22.28
C LEU A 315 19.67 -16.46 21.54
N ASN A 316 20.11 -15.61 20.61
CA ASN A 316 21.37 -15.76 19.86
C ASN A 316 21.65 -17.19 19.38
N LYS A 317 20.61 -17.90 18.94
CA LYS A 317 20.65 -19.28 18.43
C LYS A 317 20.26 -19.33 16.97
N PRO A 318 20.70 -20.34 16.20
CA PRO A 318 20.26 -20.52 14.82
C PRO A 318 18.75 -20.69 14.68
N SER A 319 18.08 -21.20 15.71
CA SER A 319 16.62 -21.24 15.84
C SER A 319 16.19 -21.41 17.28
N ALA A 320 15.07 -20.80 17.66
CA ALA A 320 14.46 -20.90 18.98
C ALA A 320 13.08 -21.57 18.89
N THR A 321 12.65 -22.20 19.96
CA THR A 321 11.28 -22.73 20.10
C THR A 321 10.36 -21.66 20.67
N THR A 322 9.04 -21.82 20.47
CA THR A 322 8.05 -20.88 21.06
C THR A 322 8.13 -20.83 22.58
N GLY A 323 8.47 -21.94 23.26
CA GLY A 323 8.64 -21.98 24.71
C GLY A 323 9.85 -21.14 25.18
N GLU A 324 11.01 -21.31 24.52
CA GLU A 324 12.22 -20.53 24.84
C GLU A 324 12.00 -19.04 24.64
N ILE A 325 11.27 -18.65 23.59
CA ILE A 325 10.91 -17.24 23.33
C ILE A 325 9.97 -16.74 24.40
N TYR A 326 9.00 -17.55 24.84
CA TYR A 326 8.05 -17.18 25.88
C TYR A 326 8.72 -16.94 27.23
N ASP A 327 9.72 -17.74 27.61
CA ASP A 327 10.46 -17.58 28.85
C ASP A 327 11.18 -16.22 28.89
N ILE A 328 11.88 -15.84 27.81
CA ILE A 328 12.55 -14.53 27.70
C ILE A 328 11.53 -13.38 27.60
N TYR A 329 10.45 -13.57 26.85
CA TYR A 329 9.37 -12.59 26.76
C TYR A 329 8.80 -12.23 28.15
N ASN A 330 8.63 -13.23 29.03
CA ASN A 330 8.17 -12.98 30.41
C ASN A 330 9.14 -12.13 31.20
N GLU A 331 10.46 -12.38 31.09
CA GLU A 331 11.48 -11.56 31.76
C GLU A 331 11.45 -10.12 31.20
N LEU A 332 11.40 -9.93 29.87
CA LEU A 332 11.37 -8.60 29.26
C LEU A 332 10.08 -7.83 29.61
N CYS A 333 8.94 -8.51 29.73
CA CYS A 333 7.70 -7.89 30.21
C CYS A 333 7.82 -7.42 31.66
N GLY A 334 8.51 -8.20 32.52
CA GLY A 334 8.78 -7.81 33.89
C GLY A 334 9.64 -6.55 34.01
N GLU A 335 10.72 -6.47 33.23
CA GLU A 335 11.59 -5.30 33.16
C GLU A 335 10.86 -4.05 32.66
N MET A 336 9.95 -4.24 31.69
CA MET A 336 9.17 -3.15 31.10
C MET A 336 7.95 -2.75 31.99
N GLY A 337 7.60 -3.54 33.00
CA GLY A 337 6.38 -3.34 33.79
C GLY A 337 5.09 -3.55 32.98
N SER A 338 5.13 -4.35 31.88
CA SER A 338 3.99 -4.60 31.02
C SER A 338 3.25 -5.89 31.39
N GLY A 339 1.93 -5.95 31.13
CA GLY A 339 1.12 -7.16 31.33
C GLY A 339 1.56 -8.31 30.43
N LEU A 340 1.46 -9.54 30.93
CA LEU A 340 1.83 -10.75 30.19
C LEU A 340 0.72 -11.21 29.26
N LEU A 341 1.07 -11.53 28.02
CA LEU A 341 0.17 -12.23 27.11
C LEU A 341 0.31 -13.76 27.27
N THR A 342 -0.74 -14.48 26.90
CA THR A 342 -0.69 -15.96 26.87
C THR A 342 0.24 -16.46 25.77
N GLN A 343 0.81 -17.65 25.95
CA GLN A 343 1.65 -18.30 24.94
C GLN A 343 0.94 -18.47 23.58
N ARG A 344 -0.39 -18.67 23.60
CA ARG A 344 -1.21 -18.73 22.36
C ARG A 344 -1.17 -17.38 21.62
N ARG A 345 -1.34 -16.27 22.33
CA ARG A 345 -1.29 -14.92 21.72
C ARG A 345 0.12 -14.59 21.22
N LEU A 346 1.15 -14.98 21.97
CA LEU A 346 2.54 -14.87 21.50
C LEU A 346 2.72 -15.62 20.18
N GLY A 347 2.19 -16.84 20.06
CA GLY A 347 2.22 -17.61 18.80
C GLY A 347 1.55 -16.90 17.61
N THR A 348 0.51 -16.08 17.87
CA THR A 348 -0.10 -15.22 16.85
C THR A 348 0.84 -14.09 16.44
N LEU A 349 1.47 -13.40 17.40
CA LEU A 349 2.45 -12.34 17.12
C LEU A 349 3.66 -12.86 16.34
N VAL A 350 4.13 -14.07 16.64
CA VAL A 350 5.20 -14.72 15.87
C VAL A 350 4.76 -14.93 14.41
N ASN A 351 3.50 -15.31 14.14
CA ASN A 351 3.02 -15.43 12.76
C ASN A 351 2.92 -14.07 12.07
N GLU A 352 2.51 -13.02 12.78
CA GLU A 352 2.50 -11.66 12.27
C GLU A 352 3.92 -11.21 11.89
N LEU A 353 4.90 -11.43 12.74
CA LEU A 353 6.32 -11.12 12.48
C LEU A 353 6.89 -11.96 11.31
N ASP A 354 6.48 -13.22 11.17
CA ASP A 354 6.84 -14.10 10.06
C ASP A 354 6.25 -13.57 8.74
N SER A 355 4.98 -13.17 8.75
CA SER A 355 4.32 -12.58 7.58
C SER A 355 4.94 -11.24 7.14
N MET A 356 5.56 -10.50 8.07
CA MET A 356 6.32 -9.27 7.79
C MET A 356 7.76 -9.55 7.33
N GLY A 357 8.22 -10.82 7.34
CA GLY A 357 9.59 -11.18 6.98
C GLY A 357 10.64 -10.79 8.03
N LEU A 358 10.25 -10.46 9.25
CA LEU A 358 11.17 -10.10 10.33
C LEU A 358 11.76 -11.33 11.04
N VAL A 359 10.99 -12.40 11.08
CA VAL A 359 11.41 -13.73 11.56
C VAL A 359 10.98 -14.80 10.56
N ASN A 360 11.54 -16.01 10.67
CA ASN A 360 11.09 -17.19 9.93
C ASN A 360 10.63 -18.24 10.93
N ALA A 361 9.36 -18.62 10.88
CA ALA A 361 8.73 -19.52 11.83
C ALA A 361 8.22 -20.80 11.16
N LYS A 362 9.03 -21.88 11.19
CA LYS A 362 8.68 -23.17 10.61
C LYS A 362 8.12 -24.12 11.65
N VAL A 363 6.96 -24.72 11.36
CA VAL A 363 6.38 -25.78 12.19
C VAL A 363 7.20 -27.06 12.02
N VAL A 364 7.66 -27.63 13.14
CA VAL A 364 8.43 -28.86 13.18
C VAL A 364 7.72 -29.86 14.10
N SER A 365 7.58 -31.11 13.64
CA SER A 365 7.05 -32.19 14.46
C SER A 365 8.14 -32.76 15.37
N MET A 366 7.86 -32.83 16.65
CA MET A 366 8.74 -33.39 17.68
C MET A 366 8.32 -34.85 18.03
N GLY A 367 7.67 -35.52 17.11
CA GLY A 367 7.16 -36.87 17.32
C GLY A 367 6.13 -36.92 18.46
N ARG A 368 6.34 -37.78 19.47
CA ARG A 368 5.45 -37.94 20.64
C ARG A 368 5.33 -36.67 21.51
N TYR A 369 6.21 -35.71 21.33
CA TYR A 369 6.18 -34.42 22.07
C TYR A 369 5.36 -33.33 21.34
N GLY A 370 4.65 -33.66 20.26
CA GLY A 370 3.76 -32.75 19.58
C GLY A 370 4.45 -31.92 18.49
N ARG A 371 3.84 -30.76 18.18
CA ARG A 371 4.35 -29.82 17.17
C ARG A 371 4.83 -28.55 17.85
N THR A 372 5.99 -28.05 17.44
CA THR A 372 6.53 -26.76 17.87
C THR A 372 6.96 -25.94 16.65
N LYS A 373 7.16 -24.63 16.84
CA LYS A 373 7.77 -23.79 15.81
C LYS A 373 9.25 -23.61 16.11
N LYS A 374 10.06 -23.70 15.07
CA LYS A 374 11.45 -23.21 15.07
C LYS A 374 11.47 -21.82 14.43
N ILE A 375 11.92 -20.84 15.20
CA ILE A 375 11.86 -19.41 14.88
C ILE A 375 13.28 -18.89 14.84
N ARG A 376 13.63 -18.16 13.78
CA ARG A 376 14.92 -17.46 13.61
C ARG A 376 14.70 -16.04 13.14
N LEU A 377 15.65 -15.16 13.38
CA LEU A 377 15.67 -13.83 12.79
C LEU A 377 15.97 -13.92 11.29
N GLU A 378 15.23 -13.15 10.48
CA GLU A 378 15.52 -12.93 9.05
C GLU A 378 16.20 -11.59 8.78
N ILE A 379 16.20 -10.68 9.76
CA ILE A 379 16.84 -9.37 9.70
C ILE A 379 18.13 -9.35 10.52
N SER A 380 19.02 -8.41 10.21
CA SER A 380 20.30 -8.30 10.91
C SER A 380 20.11 -7.84 12.36
N ARG A 381 20.91 -8.40 13.25
CA ARG A 381 20.90 -8.01 14.67
C ARG A 381 21.37 -6.57 14.89
N SER A 382 22.29 -6.08 14.05
CA SER A 382 22.70 -4.68 14.06
C SER A 382 21.53 -3.73 13.83
N LEU A 383 20.66 -4.04 12.85
CA LEU A 383 19.50 -3.23 12.55
C LEU A 383 18.50 -3.17 13.72
N ILE A 384 18.25 -4.30 14.40
CA ILE A 384 17.39 -4.32 15.59
C ILE A 384 18.01 -3.43 16.69
N ARG A 385 19.33 -3.55 16.91
CA ARG A 385 20.05 -2.74 17.88
C ARG A 385 19.96 -1.25 17.56
N ASP A 386 20.17 -0.86 16.32
CA ASP A 386 20.17 0.53 15.89
C ASP A 386 18.77 1.15 16.05
N VAL A 387 17.72 0.44 15.63
CA VAL A 387 16.34 0.94 15.69
C VAL A 387 15.81 0.99 17.13
N PHE A 388 15.97 -0.08 17.90
CA PHE A 388 15.43 -0.14 19.26
C PHE A 388 16.34 0.55 20.28
N GLY A 389 17.64 0.64 20.02
CA GLY A 389 18.56 1.44 20.83
C GLY A 389 18.29 2.93 20.76
N GLY A 390 17.71 3.42 19.67
CA GLY A 390 17.24 4.80 19.52
C GLY A 390 15.92 5.11 20.25
N ASP A 391 15.14 4.10 20.67
CA ASP A 391 13.91 4.27 21.46
C ASP A 391 14.26 4.15 22.97
N ASN A 392 14.13 5.24 23.72
CA ASN A 392 14.45 5.29 25.15
C ASN A 392 13.77 4.19 25.99
N ARG A 393 12.64 3.64 25.53
CA ARG A 393 11.91 2.56 26.22
C ARG A 393 12.54 1.19 26.01
N PHE A 394 13.25 0.99 24.91
CA PHE A 394 13.82 -0.30 24.51
C PHE A 394 15.34 -0.35 24.61
N SER A 395 16.03 0.81 24.72
CA SER A 395 17.49 0.90 24.79
C SER A 395 18.08 0.05 25.91
N GLN A 396 17.48 0.07 27.10
CA GLN A 396 17.90 -0.75 28.22
C GLN A 396 17.66 -2.25 27.99
N LEU A 397 16.57 -2.61 27.28
CA LEU A 397 16.24 -4.00 26.98
C LEU A 397 17.16 -4.60 25.92
N ILE A 398 17.75 -3.82 25.04
CA ILE A 398 18.75 -4.29 24.05
C ILE A 398 20.01 -4.80 24.74
N GLU A 399 20.44 -4.13 25.81
CA GLU A 399 21.64 -4.50 26.55
C GLU A 399 21.35 -5.48 27.70
N TYR A 400 20.09 -5.71 28.03
CA TYR A 400 19.64 -6.66 29.02
C TYR A 400 20.09 -8.09 28.68
N SER A 401 20.52 -8.85 29.66
CA SER A 401 20.92 -10.26 29.50
C SER A 401 19.92 -11.18 30.21
N PRO A 402 18.93 -11.73 29.50
CA PRO A 402 17.91 -12.58 30.09
C PRO A 402 18.51 -13.84 30.73
N GLN A 403 18.12 -14.18 31.97
CA GLN A 403 18.58 -15.39 32.65
C GLN A 403 18.12 -16.68 31.94
N ALA A 404 16.92 -16.67 31.36
CA ALA A 404 16.38 -17.77 30.58
C ALA A 404 17.21 -18.10 29.33
N ALA A 405 17.92 -17.11 28.75
CA ALA A 405 18.83 -17.33 27.62
C ALA A 405 20.04 -18.21 28.01
N HIS A 406 20.47 -18.18 29.26
CA HIS A 406 21.63 -18.91 29.79
C HIS A 406 21.30 -20.30 30.37
N LYS A 407 20.04 -20.60 30.67
CA LYS A 407 19.63 -21.83 31.37
C LYS A 407 19.74 -23.15 30.58
N LYS A 408 20.16 -23.18 29.31
CA LYS A 408 20.17 -24.41 28.48
C LYS A 408 21.47 -24.71 27.73
N VAL A 409 22.64 -24.40 28.30
CA VAL A 409 23.92 -24.94 27.81
C VAL A 409 24.42 -26.13 28.67
N GLY A 410 23.75 -26.42 29.78
CA GLY A 410 24.19 -27.38 30.78
C GLY A 410 23.25 -28.59 30.95
N GLY A 411 22.86 -29.29 29.91
CA GLY A 411 21.95 -30.42 30.04
C GLY A 411 22.06 -31.46 28.95
N THR A 412 23.27 -32.08 28.81
CA THR A 412 23.45 -33.47 28.29
C THR A 412 24.60 -34.10 29.04
N ALA A 413 24.29 -34.84 30.08
CA ALA A 413 25.06 -35.95 30.55
C ALA A 413 24.18 -37.19 30.36
#